data_2737bbdf09fe0e942adfc3a72bf2afce
#
_entry.id   2737bbdf09fe0e942adfc3a72bf2afce
#
_cell.length_a   1.000
_cell.length_b   1.000
_cell.length_c   1.000
_cell.angle_alpha   90.00
_cell.angle_beta   90.00
_cell.angle_gamma   90.00
#
_symmetry.space_group_name_H-M   'P 1'
#
loop_
_entity.id
_entity.type
_entity.pdbx_description
1 polymer ?
#
loop_
_entity_poly.entity_id
_entity_poly.type
_entity_poly.pdbx_seq_one_letter_code
_entity_poly.pdbx_strand_id
1 'polypeptide(L)'
;MTTNKPKVVVKAQEPAAKDAEAKPAATPVPAAPPAPAAPAPKPATPVVAKTVPPQPSVPKPAAVPAKAPATPSPKVSASVVAKPAASPVGTQPAGGKPATTPAPQAPESSEPAPAAPAPIPPPPWPAEQKGAEDIAGERMILNMGPSHPCTHGVLRIVLELDGEVVVSAKPDVGFLHRGDEKIAENLTYNQFVPYTDRLDYLAPLANNVAYVLAVEKLMRLQVPPRCQYIRVICCEMARIASHLVGLGAMALDLAALTVFLYTFTERERLLSLMEKLTGARLTNSYTRVGGVARDLPNGWIAELKKFLGDFPKMIDEVDRLLTRNRIFMDRNQGVGVLPKEVAIDFGVTGPNLRGSGVEFDLRKNHPYLCYKDFEFDVPVGTKGDCYDRYLVRMEEMRQSVRILKQACDKLPGGPVNAPDLKSVLPPKEQVLTKMEQLIHHFMIVTEGPDVPPGEVYFSAENPKGELGFYIVSKGGGVPWRMKIRSPPFCNLSALPYLLKGHMIGDIAAILGSLDFVMGECDR
;
A
#
# COMPACT_ATOMS: atom_id res chain seq x y z
N MET A 1 6.08 -0.62 -36.35
CA MET A 1 6.83 -1.89 -36.19
C MET A 1 6.91 -2.17 -34.71
N THR A 2 5.94 -2.92 -34.19
CA THR A 2 5.85 -3.32 -32.78
C THR A 2 6.81 -4.50 -32.57
N THR A 3 7.92 -4.24 -31.90
CA THR A 3 8.84 -5.31 -31.48
C THR A 3 8.16 -6.10 -30.37
N ASN A 4 7.74 -7.30 -30.68
CA ASN A 4 7.18 -8.28 -29.76
C ASN A 4 8.32 -8.78 -28.84
N LYS A 5 8.56 -8.09 -27.72
CA LYS A 5 9.48 -8.60 -26.66
C LYS A 5 8.79 -9.76 -25.94
N PRO A 6 9.50 -10.84 -25.61
CA PRO A 6 8.91 -11.96 -24.87
C PRO A 6 8.42 -11.48 -23.49
N LYS A 7 7.22 -11.92 -23.12
CA LYS A 7 6.64 -11.69 -21.78
C LYS A 7 7.45 -12.46 -20.74
N VAL A 8 7.80 -11.79 -19.63
CA VAL A 8 8.40 -12.48 -18.47
C VAL A 8 7.29 -13.24 -17.75
N VAL A 9 7.15 -14.52 -18.10
CA VAL A 9 6.22 -15.43 -17.42
C VAL A 9 6.99 -16.08 -16.27
N VAL A 10 6.52 -15.84 -15.04
CA VAL A 10 7.12 -16.44 -13.85
C VAL A 10 6.66 -17.89 -13.77
N LYS A 11 7.50 -18.82 -14.22
CA LYS A 11 7.30 -20.27 -14.06
C LYS A 11 8.28 -20.79 -13.02
N ALA A 12 7.79 -21.62 -12.11
CA ALA A 12 8.68 -22.46 -11.30
C ALA A 12 9.50 -23.35 -12.25
N GLN A 13 10.82 -23.33 -12.12
CA GLN A 13 11.66 -24.28 -12.83
C GLN A 13 11.39 -25.67 -12.25
N GLU A 14 10.82 -26.56 -13.06
CA GLU A 14 10.74 -27.98 -12.70
C GLU A 14 12.18 -28.51 -12.48
N PRO A 15 12.40 -29.32 -11.43
CA PRO A 15 13.70 -29.95 -11.25
C PRO A 15 13.96 -30.89 -12.44
N ALA A 16 14.99 -30.58 -13.23
CA ALA A 16 15.44 -31.47 -14.28
C ALA A 16 15.71 -32.85 -13.69
N ALA A 17 15.01 -33.85 -14.19
CA ALA A 17 15.33 -35.26 -13.90
C ALA A 17 16.78 -35.50 -14.33
N LYS A 18 17.68 -35.71 -13.38
CA LYS A 18 19.03 -36.19 -13.63
C LYS A 18 18.92 -37.69 -13.84
N ASP A 19 19.22 -38.09 -15.05
CA ASP A 19 19.47 -39.48 -15.41
C ASP A 19 20.52 -40.07 -14.45
N ALA A 20 20.15 -41.17 -13.83
CA ALA A 20 21.02 -41.90 -12.92
C ALA A 20 22.02 -42.71 -13.76
N GLU A 21 23.19 -42.14 -14.08
CA GLU A 21 24.35 -42.90 -14.46
C GLU A 21 25.03 -43.48 -13.22
N ALA A 22 25.11 -44.81 -13.17
CA ALA A 22 25.77 -45.55 -12.12
C ALA A 22 27.26 -45.26 -12.10
N LYS A 23 27.80 -44.67 -11.04
CA LYS A 23 29.21 -44.56 -10.76
C LYS A 23 29.74 -45.84 -10.09
N PRO A 24 30.93 -46.32 -10.45
CA PRO A 24 31.56 -47.47 -9.81
C PRO A 24 31.98 -47.17 -8.37
N ALA A 25 31.94 -48.21 -7.55
CA ALA A 25 32.22 -48.19 -6.11
C ALA A 25 33.60 -47.57 -5.80
N ALA A 26 33.60 -46.55 -4.94
CA ALA A 26 34.83 -45.97 -4.39
C ALA A 26 35.28 -46.78 -3.17
N THR A 27 36.57 -47.12 -3.16
CA THR A 27 37.32 -47.71 -2.06
C THR A 27 37.28 -46.85 -0.78
N PRO A 28 37.22 -47.46 0.41
CA PRO A 28 37.12 -46.71 1.67
C PRO A 28 38.44 -45.98 2.01
N VAL A 29 38.35 -44.68 2.24
CA VAL A 29 39.46 -43.86 2.75
C VAL A 29 39.58 -44.10 4.25
N PRO A 30 40.80 -44.29 4.81
CA PRO A 30 41.00 -44.52 6.24
C PRO A 30 40.65 -43.26 7.05
N ALA A 31 39.98 -43.46 8.20
CA ALA A 31 39.56 -42.42 9.12
C ALA A 31 40.75 -41.60 9.69
N ALA A 32 40.63 -40.28 9.67
CA ALA A 32 41.58 -39.37 10.30
C ALA A 32 41.52 -39.50 11.86
N PRO A 33 42.65 -39.31 12.54
CA PRO A 33 42.68 -39.41 14.01
C PRO A 33 41.87 -38.27 14.68
N PRO A 34 41.30 -38.51 15.87
CA PRO A 34 40.48 -37.52 16.56
C PRO A 34 41.33 -36.32 17.02
N ALA A 35 40.78 -35.12 16.85
CA ALA A 35 41.37 -33.86 17.31
C ALA A 35 41.51 -33.86 18.84
N PRO A 36 42.57 -33.22 19.40
CA PRO A 36 42.77 -33.17 20.84
C PRO A 36 41.67 -32.37 21.54
N ALA A 37 41.19 -32.86 22.70
CA ALA A 37 40.14 -32.27 23.51
C ALA A 37 40.55 -30.86 23.98
N ALA A 38 39.60 -29.92 23.87
CA ALA A 38 39.75 -28.56 24.37
C ALA A 38 39.88 -28.57 25.90
N PRO A 39 40.75 -27.71 26.51
CA PRO A 39 40.92 -27.66 27.96
C PRO A 39 39.66 -27.16 28.65
N ALA A 40 39.34 -27.75 29.78
CA ALA A 40 38.19 -27.42 30.63
C ALA A 40 38.21 -25.94 31.08
N PRO A 41 37.06 -25.26 31.17
CA PRO A 41 36.98 -23.88 31.61
C PRO A 41 37.38 -23.76 33.10
N LYS A 42 38.26 -22.78 33.39
CA LYS A 42 38.65 -22.43 34.74
C LYS A 42 37.45 -21.91 35.55
N PRO A 43 37.33 -22.22 36.85
CA PRO A 43 36.24 -21.69 37.66
C PRO A 43 36.29 -20.16 37.75
N ALA A 44 35.14 -19.55 37.53
CA ALA A 44 34.98 -18.10 37.61
C ALA A 44 35.21 -17.59 39.04
N THR A 45 36.09 -16.61 39.18
CA THR A 45 36.27 -15.83 40.41
C THR A 45 35.00 -15.04 40.73
N PRO A 46 34.56 -14.93 41.98
CA PRO A 46 33.38 -14.19 42.36
C PRO A 46 33.57 -12.69 42.06
N VAL A 47 32.70 -12.16 41.23
CA VAL A 47 32.62 -10.72 40.96
C VAL A 47 32.03 -10.04 42.19
N VAL A 48 32.85 -9.25 42.86
CA VAL A 48 32.42 -8.36 43.94
C VAL A 48 31.45 -7.33 43.35
N ALA A 49 30.22 -7.35 43.82
CA ALA A 49 29.19 -6.39 43.43
C ALA A 49 29.65 -4.97 43.81
N LYS A 50 29.95 -4.13 42.79
CA LYS A 50 30.12 -2.69 43.02
C LYS A 50 28.74 -2.11 43.35
N THR A 51 28.61 -1.58 44.54
CA THR A 51 27.47 -0.79 45.01
C THR A 51 27.23 0.37 44.07
N VAL A 52 26.05 0.37 43.44
CA VAL A 52 25.55 1.48 42.65
C VAL A 52 25.21 2.63 43.61
N PRO A 53 25.68 3.86 43.38
CA PRO A 53 25.26 5.00 44.17
C PRO A 53 23.77 5.25 44.04
N PRO A 54 23.06 5.71 45.10
CA PRO A 54 21.64 5.94 45.08
C PRO A 54 21.29 7.05 44.08
N GLN A 55 20.33 6.76 43.20
CA GLN A 55 19.74 7.78 42.30
C GLN A 55 19.06 8.86 43.15
N PRO A 56 19.12 10.14 42.74
CA PRO A 56 18.38 11.20 43.40
C PRO A 56 16.88 10.95 43.29
N SER A 57 16.19 11.00 44.42
CA SER A 57 14.76 10.83 44.57
C SER A 57 13.99 11.86 43.74
N VAL A 58 13.13 11.38 42.81
CA VAL A 58 12.17 12.22 42.12
C VAL A 58 11.21 12.83 43.16
N PRO A 59 10.98 14.15 43.17
CA PRO A 59 10.05 14.77 44.10
C PRO A 59 8.63 14.27 43.83
N LYS A 60 7.92 13.84 44.87
CA LYS A 60 6.50 13.50 44.85
C LYS A 60 5.69 14.69 44.32
N PRO A 61 4.75 14.51 43.39
CA PRO A 61 3.86 15.59 43.02
C PRO A 61 3.04 16.06 44.22
N ALA A 62 3.01 17.38 44.40
CA ALA A 62 2.24 18.02 45.47
C ALA A 62 0.75 17.70 45.30
N ALA A 63 0.10 17.44 46.43
CA ALA A 63 -1.32 17.17 46.49
C ALA A 63 -2.12 18.35 45.90
N VAL A 64 -3.01 18.06 44.97
CA VAL A 64 -3.97 19.04 44.40
C VAL A 64 -4.95 19.45 45.50
N PRO A 65 -5.13 20.74 45.79
CA PRO A 65 -6.11 21.18 46.78
C PRO A 65 -7.54 20.92 46.31
N ALA A 66 -8.38 20.58 47.27
CA ALA A 66 -9.77 20.22 47.08
C ALA A 66 -10.58 21.34 46.39
N LYS A 67 -11.45 20.92 45.48
CA LYS A 67 -12.37 21.68 44.68
C LYS A 67 -13.23 22.64 45.53
N ALA A 68 -13.17 23.94 45.20
CA ALA A 68 -14.13 24.92 45.67
C ALA A 68 -15.52 24.72 45.00
N PRO A 69 -16.64 25.08 45.66
CA PRO A 69 -17.97 24.82 45.14
C PRO A 69 -18.27 25.66 43.89
N ALA A 70 -18.92 25.03 42.93
CA ALA A 70 -19.30 25.60 41.65
C ALA A 70 -20.32 26.73 41.82
N THR A 71 -20.02 27.90 41.27
CA THR A 71 -20.96 28.97 41.01
C THR A 71 -21.92 28.59 39.87
N PRO A 72 -23.22 28.89 39.94
CA PRO A 72 -24.18 28.52 38.92
C PRO A 72 -24.02 29.39 37.68
N SER A 73 -23.95 28.73 36.50
CA SER A 73 -23.95 29.37 35.19
C SER A 73 -25.27 30.10 34.91
N PRO A 74 -25.23 31.25 34.23
CA PRO A 74 -26.46 31.96 33.87
C PRO A 74 -27.23 31.20 32.80
N LYS A 75 -28.53 31.04 33.00
CA LYS A 75 -29.49 30.51 32.02
C LYS A 75 -29.57 31.44 30.81
N VAL A 76 -29.15 30.97 29.64
CA VAL A 76 -29.45 31.63 28.37
C VAL A 76 -30.89 31.31 28.01
N SER A 77 -31.74 32.34 28.01
CA SER A 77 -33.10 32.25 27.52
C SER A 77 -33.13 32.07 26.02
N ALA A 78 -33.87 31.06 25.55
CA ALA A 78 -34.16 30.83 24.15
C ALA A 78 -34.99 31.99 23.59
N SER A 79 -34.40 32.82 22.73
CA SER A 79 -35.13 33.76 21.90
C SER A 79 -35.71 33.04 20.69
N VAL A 80 -37.03 33.08 20.59
CA VAL A 80 -37.86 32.61 19.49
C VAL A 80 -37.50 33.40 18.23
N VAL A 81 -36.98 32.76 17.21
CA VAL A 81 -36.76 33.35 15.88
C VAL A 81 -38.10 33.30 15.13
N ALA A 82 -38.67 34.46 14.90
CA ALA A 82 -39.87 34.64 14.12
C ALA A 82 -39.63 34.36 12.62
N LYS A 83 -40.58 33.66 12.02
CA LYS A 83 -40.71 33.39 10.60
C LYS A 83 -40.94 34.68 9.82
N PRO A 84 -40.26 34.99 8.72
CA PRO A 84 -40.63 36.14 7.89
C PRO A 84 -41.88 35.84 7.06
N ALA A 85 -42.81 36.81 7.13
CA ALA A 85 -44.08 36.81 6.42
C ALA A 85 -43.88 37.05 4.91
N ALA A 86 -44.74 36.44 4.10
CA ALA A 86 -44.87 36.62 2.67
C ALA A 86 -45.37 38.05 2.35
N SER A 87 -44.73 38.71 1.39
CA SER A 87 -45.21 39.97 0.81
C SER A 87 -46.00 39.71 -0.47
N PRO A 88 -46.99 40.53 -0.80
CA PRO A 88 -48.01 40.25 -1.79
C PRO A 88 -47.60 40.59 -3.24
N VAL A 89 -48.28 39.88 -4.14
CA VAL A 89 -48.25 40.01 -5.59
C VAL A 89 -48.68 41.41 -6.05
N GLY A 90 -47.87 42.08 -6.81
CA GLY A 90 -48.20 43.28 -7.57
C GLY A 90 -48.37 42.98 -9.08
N THR A 91 -49.48 43.41 -9.59
CA THR A 91 -50.00 43.27 -10.95
C THR A 91 -49.12 43.86 -12.06
N GLN A 92 -49.16 43.20 -13.21
CA GLN A 92 -48.62 43.63 -14.51
C GLN A 92 -49.23 44.92 -15.07
N PRO A 93 -48.54 45.54 -16.04
CA PRO A 93 -49.19 45.67 -17.36
C PRO A 93 -48.32 45.24 -18.54
N ALA A 94 -49.05 44.91 -19.58
CA ALA A 94 -48.67 44.32 -20.82
C ALA A 94 -47.87 45.27 -21.74
N GLY A 95 -47.10 44.67 -22.63
CA GLY A 95 -46.76 45.28 -23.91
C GLY A 95 -45.33 45.00 -24.40
N GLY A 96 -45.23 44.27 -25.52
CA GLY A 96 -44.02 44.29 -26.37
C GLY A 96 -43.46 42.92 -26.73
N LYS A 97 -43.89 42.33 -27.83
CA LYS A 97 -43.24 41.24 -28.53
C LYS A 97 -41.89 41.69 -29.09
N PRO A 98 -40.82 40.96 -28.93
CA PRO A 98 -39.71 40.97 -29.87
C PRO A 98 -39.71 39.69 -30.72
N ALA A 99 -39.20 39.88 -31.96
CA ALA A 99 -39.17 38.97 -33.07
C ALA A 99 -38.42 37.64 -32.78
N THR A 100 -38.99 36.58 -33.32
CA THR A 100 -38.40 35.25 -33.44
C THR A 100 -37.23 35.24 -34.43
N THR A 101 -36.04 34.93 -33.93
CA THR A 101 -34.90 34.50 -34.76
C THR A 101 -34.95 32.96 -34.83
N PRO A 102 -34.86 32.32 -36.01
CA PRO A 102 -34.91 30.86 -36.10
C PRO A 102 -33.63 30.22 -35.58
N ALA A 103 -33.79 29.18 -34.75
CA ALA A 103 -32.71 28.31 -34.30
C ALA A 103 -32.12 27.52 -35.51
N PRO A 104 -30.80 27.26 -35.50
CA PRO A 104 -30.19 26.41 -36.52
C PRO A 104 -30.66 24.97 -36.36
N GLN A 105 -31.16 24.38 -37.42
CA GLN A 105 -31.53 22.97 -37.52
C GLN A 105 -30.28 22.09 -37.33
N ALA A 106 -30.38 21.13 -36.43
CA ALA A 106 -29.41 20.04 -36.28
C ALA A 106 -29.56 19.07 -37.46
N PRO A 107 -28.47 18.51 -37.99
CA PRO A 107 -28.56 17.48 -39.03
C PRO A 107 -29.09 16.18 -38.41
N GLU A 108 -30.20 15.69 -38.96
CA GLU A 108 -30.68 14.32 -38.77
C GLU A 108 -29.70 13.34 -39.43
N SER A 109 -28.97 12.58 -38.63
CA SER A 109 -28.47 11.27 -39.00
C SER A 109 -28.48 10.38 -37.76
N SER A 110 -29.62 9.74 -37.56
CA SER A 110 -29.79 8.71 -36.55
C SER A 110 -29.31 7.37 -37.08
N GLU A 111 -28.04 7.03 -36.89
CA GLU A 111 -27.67 5.63 -36.74
C GLU A 111 -28.03 5.21 -35.29
N PRO A 112 -28.73 4.08 -35.09
CA PRO A 112 -29.04 3.59 -33.77
C PRO A 112 -27.72 3.24 -33.07
N ALA A 113 -27.50 3.81 -31.89
CA ALA A 113 -26.36 3.44 -31.02
C ALA A 113 -26.32 1.91 -30.86
N PRO A 114 -25.15 1.28 -30.95
CA PRO A 114 -25.03 -0.15 -30.74
C PRO A 114 -25.59 -0.50 -29.36
N ALA A 115 -26.49 -1.49 -29.32
CA ALA A 115 -27.09 -1.97 -28.09
C ALA A 115 -25.99 -2.29 -27.08
N ALA A 116 -26.14 -1.83 -25.84
CA ALA A 116 -25.23 -2.16 -24.78
C ALA A 116 -25.04 -3.68 -24.72
N PRO A 117 -23.82 -4.20 -24.60
CA PRO A 117 -23.59 -5.63 -24.48
C PRO A 117 -24.41 -6.16 -23.31
N ALA A 118 -25.10 -7.29 -23.53
CA ALA A 118 -25.84 -7.96 -22.47
C ALA A 118 -24.93 -8.19 -21.25
N PRO A 119 -25.42 -8.04 -20.02
CA PRO A 119 -24.63 -8.30 -18.84
C PRO A 119 -24.07 -9.72 -18.91
N ILE A 120 -22.75 -9.84 -18.82
CA ILE A 120 -22.05 -11.12 -18.81
C ILE A 120 -22.60 -11.91 -17.61
N PRO A 121 -23.15 -13.11 -17.80
CA PRO A 121 -23.61 -13.92 -16.66
C PRO A 121 -22.42 -14.12 -15.72
N PRO A 122 -22.62 -14.09 -14.38
CA PRO A 122 -21.56 -14.36 -13.45
C PRO A 122 -20.93 -15.72 -13.79
N PRO A 123 -19.59 -15.84 -13.70
CA PRO A 123 -18.92 -17.09 -13.99
C PRO A 123 -19.56 -18.19 -13.15
N PRO A 124 -19.75 -19.39 -13.72
CA PRO A 124 -20.34 -20.50 -12.98
C PRO A 124 -19.49 -20.74 -11.73
N TRP A 125 -20.10 -20.66 -10.58
CA TRP A 125 -19.48 -21.11 -9.33
C TRP A 125 -18.91 -22.51 -9.57
N PRO A 126 -17.73 -22.85 -8.98
CA PRO A 126 -17.20 -24.21 -9.11
C PRO A 126 -18.32 -25.20 -8.85
N ALA A 127 -18.53 -26.12 -9.80
CA ALA A 127 -19.63 -27.07 -9.75
C ALA A 127 -19.61 -27.74 -8.38
N GLU A 128 -20.77 -27.78 -7.73
CA GLU A 128 -20.94 -28.55 -6.50
C GLU A 128 -20.41 -29.95 -6.77
N GLN A 129 -19.38 -30.35 -6.04
CA GLN A 129 -18.91 -31.73 -6.06
C GLN A 129 -20.02 -32.60 -5.45
N LYS A 130 -20.90 -33.09 -6.29
CA LYS A 130 -21.89 -34.12 -5.93
C LYS A 130 -21.12 -35.41 -5.70
N GLY A 131 -20.89 -35.75 -4.45
CA GLY A 131 -20.22 -37.02 -4.16
C GLY A 131 -19.79 -37.20 -2.71
N ALA A 132 -20.70 -37.06 -1.76
CA ALA A 132 -20.73 -37.79 -0.50
C ALA A 132 -22.17 -37.72 -0.03
N GLU A 133 -22.79 -38.89 0.22
CA GLU A 133 -24.10 -38.95 0.84
C GLU A 133 -24.09 -38.15 2.13
N ASP A 134 -24.96 -37.14 2.22
CA ASP A 134 -25.07 -36.21 3.34
C ASP A 134 -25.31 -36.99 4.65
N ILE A 135 -24.26 -37.26 5.38
CA ILE A 135 -24.39 -37.30 6.83
C ILE A 135 -24.65 -35.82 7.17
N ALA A 136 -25.91 -35.49 7.45
CA ALA A 136 -26.32 -34.11 7.79
C ALA A 136 -25.59 -33.67 9.06
N GLY A 137 -24.35 -33.18 8.90
CA GLY A 137 -23.56 -32.57 9.94
C GLY A 137 -24.15 -31.21 10.24
N GLU A 138 -24.25 -30.84 11.51
CA GLU A 138 -24.61 -29.48 11.89
C GLU A 138 -23.57 -28.53 11.34
N ARG A 139 -23.97 -27.56 10.47
CA ARG A 139 -23.09 -26.50 10.00
C ARG A 139 -22.67 -25.64 11.17
N MET A 140 -21.40 -25.40 11.29
CA MET A 140 -20.81 -24.58 12.34
C MET A 140 -20.51 -23.16 11.85
N ILE A 141 -20.88 -22.16 12.64
CA ILE A 141 -20.45 -20.76 12.40
C ILE A 141 -19.23 -20.47 13.26
N LEU A 142 -18.11 -20.17 12.61
CA LEU A 142 -16.85 -19.79 13.26
C LEU A 142 -16.53 -18.33 12.97
N ASN A 143 -16.18 -17.56 14.01
CA ASN A 143 -15.63 -16.22 13.86
C ASN A 143 -14.11 -16.28 13.97
N MET A 144 -13.40 -16.03 12.87
CA MET A 144 -11.95 -15.91 12.83
C MET A 144 -11.57 -14.42 12.92
N GLY A 145 -10.89 -14.05 14.00
CA GLY A 145 -10.57 -12.63 14.28
C GLY A 145 -11.68 -11.90 15.05
N PRO A 146 -11.51 -10.57 15.32
CA PRO A 146 -10.44 -9.68 14.84
C PRO A 146 -9.05 -9.93 15.46
N SER A 147 -8.94 -10.54 16.61
CA SER A 147 -7.65 -10.84 17.25
C SER A 147 -7.24 -12.28 16.95
N HIS A 148 -6.68 -12.52 15.77
CA HIS A 148 -6.20 -13.82 15.33
C HIS A 148 -4.90 -13.63 14.51
N PRO A 149 -3.86 -14.46 14.71
CA PRO A 149 -2.56 -14.28 14.03
C PRO A 149 -2.66 -14.22 12.51
N CYS A 150 -3.43 -15.12 11.87
CA CYS A 150 -3.52 -15.17 10.40
C CYS A 150 -4.44 -14.11 9.79
N THR A 151 -5.13 -13.27 10.57
CA THR A 151 -5.95 -12.17 10.05
C THR A 151 -5.16 -10.87 9.85
N HIS A 152 -3.85 -10.90 10.03
CA HIS A 152 -2.90 -9.81 9.77
C HIS A 152 -3.35 -8.45 10.32
N GLY A 153 -3.88 -8.44 11.52
CA GLY A 153 -4.37 -7.24 12.19
C GLY A 153 -5.74 -7.44 12.82
N VAL A 154 -6.75 -6.73 12.33
CA VAL A 154 -8.09 -6.68 12.93
C VAL A 154 -9.20 -7.10 11.97
N LEU A 155 -8.89 -7.93 10.99
CA LEU A 155 -9.92 -8.50 10.11
C LEU A 155 -10.70 -9.57 10.86
N ARG A 156 -12.03 -9.46 10.82
CA ARG A 156 -12.93 -10.52 11.24
C ARG A 156 -13.48 -11.23 10.02
N ILE A 157 -13.47 -12.55 10.03
CA ILE A 157 -14.10 -13.36 8.99
C ILE A 157 -15.14 -14.26 9.66
N VAL A 158 -16.37 -14.13 9.25
CA VAL A 158 -17.46 -15.03 9.67
C VAL A 158 -17.47 -16.18 8.68
N LEU A 159 -17.15 -17.37 9.15
CA LEU A 159 -17.06 -18.60 8.36
C LEU A 159 -18.25 -19.49 8.69
N GLU A 160 -18.86 -20.07 7.68
CA GLU A 160 -19.79 -21.19 7.78
C GLU A 160 -19.04 -22.43 7.32
N LEU A 161 -18.93 -23.42 8.19
CA LEU A 161 -18.14 -24.63 7.99
C LEU A 161 -19.05 -25.85 7.94
N ASP A 162 -18.70 -26.78 7.06
CA ASP A 162 -19.21 -28.17 7.06
C ASP A 162 -18.01 -29.09 7.37
N GLY A 163 -17.92 -29.53 8.61
CA GLY A 163 -16.68 -30.11 9.14
C GLY A 163 -15.53 -29.13 9.08
N GLU A 164 -14.49 -29.40 8.29
CA GLU A 164 -13.34 -28.51 8.07
C GLU A 164 -13.41 -27.70 6.76
N VAL A 165 -14.46 -27.93 5.95
CA VAL A 165 -14.60 -27.27 4.65
C VAL A 165 -15.39 -25.96 4.79
N VAL A 166 -14.90 -24.91 4.18
CA VAL A 166 -15.55 -23.59 4.16
C VAL A 166 -16.68 -23.58 3.14
N VAL A 167 -17.92 -23.47 3.61
CA VAL A 167 -19.13 -23.35 2.78
C VAL A 167 -19.32 -21.90 2.34
N SER A 168 -19.23 -20.98 3.30
CA SER A 168 -19.30 -19.55 3.04
C SER A 168 -18.34 -18.77 3.95
N ALA A 169 -17.88 -17.63 3.47
CA ALA A 169 -17.02 -16.73 4.21
C ALA A 169 -17.48 -15.28 3.99
N LYS A 170 -17.59 -14.53 5.08
CA LYS A 170 -17.93 -13.11 5.03
C LYS A 170 -16.86 -12.31 5.75
N PRO A 171 -16.00 -11.55 5.03
CA PRO A 171 -15.08 -10.62 5.66
C PRO A 171 -15.87 -9.45 6.25
N ASP A 172 -15.55 -9.10 7.49
CA ASP A 172 -16.15 -8.00 8.23
C ASP A 172 -15.05 -6.98 8.55
N VAL A 173 -15.09 -5.85 7.85
CA VAL A 173 -14.11 -4.76 7.92
C VAL A 173 -14.69 -3.61 8.75
N GLY A 174 -13.85 -2.67 9.20
CA GLY A 174 -14.27 -1.50 9.96
C GLY A 174 -13.64 -1.40 11.35
N PHE A 175 -12.99 -2.44 11.85
CA PHE A 175 -12.35 -2.43 13.17
C PHE A 175 -11.17 -1.45 13.27
N LEU A 176 -10.62 -1.02 12.13
CA LEU A 176 -9.58 0.00 12.03
C LEU A 176 -10.07 1.24 11.24
N HIS A 177 -11.38 1.45 11.17
CA HIS A 177 -11.93 2.62 10.50
C HIS A 177 -11.64 3.90 11.29
N ARG A 178 -10.96 4.85 10.65
CA ARG A 178 -10.51 6.11 11.27
C ARG A 178 -11.21 7.33 10.68
N GLY A 179 -11.99 7.14 9.62
CA GLY A 179 -12.68 8.23 8.93
C GLY A 179 -11.73 9.15 8.15
N ASP A 180 -10.65 8.63 7.60
CA ASP A 180 -9.61 9.41 6.92
C ASP A 180 -10.19 10.29 5.80
N GLU A 181 -11.18 9.79 5.05
CA GLU A 181 -11.87 10.57 4.01
C GLU A 181 -12.62 11.77 4.60
N LYS A 182 -13.22 11.62 5.78
CA LYS A 182 -13.94 12.72 6.46
C LYS A 182 -12.99 13.69 7.14
N ILE A 183 -11.91 13.21 7.71
CA ILE A 183 -10.84 14.03 8.28
C ILE A 183 -10.23 14.93 7.19
N ALA A 184 -10.04 14.42 5.97
CA ALA A 184 -9.51 15.18 4.85
C ALA A 184 -10.36 16.42 4.52
N GLU A 185 -11.66 16.38 4.73
CA GLU A 185 -12.57 17.53 4.51
C GLU A 185 -12.40 18.68 5.53
N ASN A 186 -11.63 18.47 6.60
CA ASN A 186 -11.39 19.43 7.67
C ASN A 186 -9.91 19.83 7.82
N LEU A 187 -9.02 19.24 7.01
CA LEU A 187 -7.58 19.52 7.02
C LEU A 187 -7.14 20.17 5.72
N THR A 188 -6.10 20.98 5.79
CA THR A 188 -5.46 21.47 4.57
C THR A 188 -4.79 20.34 3.80
N TYR A 189 -4.58 20.52 2.49
CA TYR A 189 -3.91 19.51 1.65
C TYR A 189 -2.56 19.08 2.22
N ASN A 190 -1.80 20.00 2.79
CA ASN A 190 -0.50 19.68 3.40
C ASN A 190 -0.64 18.93 4.74
N GLN A 191 -1.66 19.27 5.54
CA GLN A 191 -1.91 18.59 6.83
C GLN A 191 -2.43 17.17 6.66
N PHE A 192 -3.00 16.85 5.50
CA PHE A 192 -3.48 15.49 5.23
C PHE A 192 -2.36 14.51 4.82
N VAL A 193 -1.19 14.99 4.36
CA VAL A 193 -0.06 14.14 3.97
C VAL A 193 0.31 13.10 5.05
N PRO A 194 0.43 13.44 6.36
CA PRO A 194 0.70 12.45 7.40
C PRO A 194 -0.37 11.35 7.55
N TYR A 195 -1.61 11.59 7.16
CA TYR A 195 -2.66 10.57 7.18
C TYR A 195 -2.45 9.53 6.08
N THR A 196 -1.92 9.95 4.92
CA THR A 196 -1.61 9.03 3.83
C THR A 196 -0.52 8.02 4.20
N ASP A 197 0.43 8.37 5.09
CA ASP A 197 1.43 7.44 5.63
C ASP A 197 0.79 6.23 6.33
N ARG A 198 -0.38 6.43 6.92
CA ARG A 198 -1.07 5.46 7.76
C ARG A 198 -2.09 4.62 7.01
N LEU A 199 -2.29 4.86 5.72
CA LEU A 199 -3.11 3.99 4.86
C LEU A 199 -2.44 2.61 4.72
N ASP A 200 -1.47 2.48 3.85
CA ASP A 200 -0.55 1.34 3.86
C ASP A 200 0.71 1.72 4.64
N TYR A 201 0.72 1.40 5.94
CA TYR A 201 1.85 1.74 6.82
C TYR A 201 3.14 0.98 6.48
N LEU A 202 3.10 0.02 5.58
CA LEU A 202 4.29 -0.69 5.08
C LEU A 202 4.97 0.08 3.93
N ALA A 203 4.21 0.93 3.21
CA ALA A 203 4.70 1.69 2.06
C ALA A 203 4.36 3.19 2.14
N PRO A 204 4.63 3.90 3.25
CA PRO A 204 4.21 5.28 3.45
C PRO A 204 4.72 6.24 2.37
N LEU A 205 5.97 6.07 1.91
CA LEU A 205 6.56 6.92 0.88
C LEU A 205 5.80 6.85 -0.45
N ALA A 206 5.30 5.67 -0.84
CA ALA A 206 4.53 5.51 -2.07
C ALA A 206 3.13 6.14 -1.94
N ASN A 207 2.50 6.03 -0.77
CA ASN A 207 1.19 6.64 -0.49
C ASN A 207 1.25 8.16 -0.58
N ASN A 208 2.28 8.77 0.01
CA ASN A 208 2.48 10.22 -0.09
C ASN A 208 2.60 10.66 -1.55
N VAL A 209 3.36 9.92 -2.37
CA VAL A 209 3.54 10.25 -3.79
C VAL A 209 2.21 10.19 -4.53
N ALA A 210 1.41 9.13 -4.33
CA ALA A 210 0.11 8.98 -4.99
C ALA A 210 -0.84 10.15 -4.67
N TYR A 211 -0.93 10.53 -3.40
CA TYR A 211 -1.76 11.64 -2.95
C TYR A 211 -1.28 12.99 -3.50
N VAL A 212 0.01 13.27 -3.36
CA VAL A 212 0.59 14.55 -3.79
C VAL A 212 0.46 14.73 -5.29
N LEU A 213 0.64 13.68 -6.09
CA LEU A 213 0.44 13.75 -7.54
C LEU A 213 -1.02 14.07 -7.92
N ALA A 214 -2.01 13.59 -7.14
CA ALA A 214 -3.41 13.98 -7.34
C ALA A 214 -3.61 15.48 -7.13
N VAL A 215 -3.07 16.03 -6.04
CA VAL A 215 -3.15 17.46 -5.74
C VAL A 215 -2.40 18.31 -6.78
N GLU A 216 -1.17 17.92 -7.14
CA GLU A 216 -0.35 18.60 -8.16
C GLU A 216 -1.03 18.61 -9.54
N LYS A 217 -1.70 17.50 -9.90
CA LYS A 217 -2.48 17.43 -11.15
C LYS A 217 -3.66 18.41 -11.13
N LEU A 218 -4.35 18.56 -9.98
CA LEU A 218 -5.44 19.51 -9.82
C LEU A 218 -4.95 20.96 -9.91
N MET A 219 -3.78 21.25 -9.33
CA MET A 219 -3.13 22.55 -9.38
C MET A 219 -2.39 22.82 -10.70
N ARG A 220 -2.22 21.81 -11.57
CA ARG A 220 -1.38 21.86 -12.78
C ARG A 220 0.08 22.26 -12.48
N LEU A 221 0.57 21.87 -11.31
CA LEU A 221 1.91 22.20 -10.84
C LEU A 221 2.94 21.24 -11.44
N GLN A 222 4.02 21.81 -12.00
CA GLN A 222 5.15 21.04 -12.54
C GLN A 222 6.27 20.95 -11.50
N VAL A 223 6.71 19.73 -11.19
CA VAL A 223 7.82 19.50 -10.27
C VAL A 223 9.14 19.29 -11.03
N PRO A 224 10.29 19.71 -10.46
CA PRO A 224 11.59 19.54 -11.11
C PRO A 224 11.92 18.08 -11.41
N PRO A 225 12.71 17.79 -12.47
CA PRO A 225 13.11 16.42 -12.82
C PRO A 225 13.80 15.69 -11.67
N ARG A 226 14.71 16.35 -10.92
CA ARG A 226 15.37 15.75 -9.76
C ARG A 226 14.37 15.24 -8.73
N CYS A 227 13.32 16.00 -8.44
CA CYS A 227 12.26 15.59 -7.53
C CYS A 227 11.53 14.33 -8.03
N GLN A 228 11.24 14.24 -9.33
CA GLN A 228 10.57 13.08 -9.92
C GLN A 228 11.40 11.80 -9.73
N TYR A 229 12.72 11.86 -9.96
CA TYR A 229 13.62 10.73 -9.74
C TYR A 229 13.69 10.32 -8.26
N ILE A 230 13.78 11.28 -7.34
CA ILE A 230 13.76 11.01 -5.90
C ILE A 230 12.46 10.32 -5.50
N ARG A 231 11.30 10.78 -6.02
CA ARG A 231 10.00 10.15 -5.75
C ARG A 231 9.92 8.72 -6.27
N VAL A 232 10.48 8.43 -7.45
CA VAL A 232 10.56 7.05 -7.96
C VAL A 232 11.44 6.19 -7.06
N ILE A 233 12.60 6.69 -6.62
CA ILE A 233 13.44 5.98 -5.66
C ILE A 233 12.65 5.66 -4.38
N CYS A 234 11.91 6.62 -3.85
CA CYS A 234 11.06 6.43 -2.66
C CYS A 234 9.97 5.37 -2.89
N CYS A 235 9.28 5.39 -4.03
CA CYS A 235 8.24 4.42 -4.37
C CYS A 235 8.79 2.99 -4.47
N GLU A 236 9.92 2.80 -5.12
CA GLU A 236 10.50 1.46 -5.30
C GLU A 236 11.16 0.93 -4.01
N MET A 237 11.75 1.81 -3.18
CA MET A 237 12.18 1.42 -1.83
C MET A 237 11.00 0.97 -0.96
N ALA A 238 9.89 1.70 -1.00
CA ALA A 238 8.67 1.35 -0.30
C ALA A 238 8.08 0.02 -0.81
N ARG A 239 8.15 -0.23 -2.11
CA ARG A 239 7.71 -1.50 -2.71
C ARG A 239 8.51 -2.68 -2.19
N ILE A 240 9.84 -2.59 -2.19
CA ILE A 240 10.70 -3.64 -1.63
C ILE A 240 10.37 -3.85 -0.14
N ALA A 241 10.27 -2.77 0.65
CA ALA A 241 9.97 -2.85 2.08
C ALA A 241 8.63 -3.52 2.36
N SER A 242 7.59 -3.24 1.56
CA SER A 242 6.27 -3.83 1.67
C SER A 242 6.27 -5.32 1.28
N HIS A 243 6.88 -5.67 0.16
CA HIS A 243 6.96 -7.06 -0.28
C HIS A 243 7.76 -7.95 0.68
N LEU A 244 8.82 -7.42 1.31
CA LEU A 244 9.57 -8.15 2.34
C LEU A 244 8.69 -8.53 3.53
N VAL A 245 7.79 -7.64 3.97
CA VAL A 245 6.84 -7.96 5.04
C VAL A 245 5.78 -8.94 4.57
N GLY A 246 5.17 -8.71 3.41
CA GLY A 246 4.12 -9.58 2.87
C GLY A 246 4.62 -11.02 2.68
N LEU A 247 5.80 -11.19 2.09
CA LEU A 247 6.41 -12.51 1.90
C LEU A 247 6.84 -13.14 3.23
N GLY A 248 7.42 -12.34 4.14
CA GLY A 248 7.81 -12.82 5.46
C GLY A 248 6.60 -13.29 6.27
N ALA A 249 5.50 -12.53 6.28
CA ALA A 249 4.26 -12.88 6.96
C ALA A 249 3.62 -14.14 6.37
N MET A 250 3.52 -14.23 5.03
CA MET A 250 3.03 -15.43 4.35
C MET A 250 3.86 -16.67 4.68
N ALA A 251 5.19 -16.53 4.74
CA ALA A 251 6.08 -17.61 5.14
C ALA A 251 5.87 -18.02 6.61
N LEU A 252 5.69 -17.04 7.50
CA LEU A 252 5.43 -17.27 8.93
C LEU A 252 4.10 -18.01 9.14
N ASP A 253 3.04 -17.63 8.42
CA ASP A 253 1.73 -18.29 8.49
C ASP A 253 1.80 -19.77 8.06
N LEU A 254 2.77 -20.11 7.21
CA LEU A 254 3.08 -21.47 6.79
C LEU A 254 4.23 -22.10 7.59
N ALA A 255 4.51 -21.59 8.79
CA ALA A 255 5.52 -22.04 9.75
C ALA A 255 6.99 -21.92 9.30
N ALA A 256 7.30 -21.14 8.26
CA ALA A 256 8.66 -20.87 7.79
C ALA A 256 9.27 -19.64 8.49
N LEU A 257 9.38 -19.66 9.81
CA LEU A 257 9.87 -18.55 10.65
C LEU A 257 11.25 -18.02 10.22
N THR A 258 12.16 -18.89 9.78
CA THR A 258 13.50 -18.48 9.36
C THR A 258 13.46 -17.47 8.21
N VAL A 259 12.59 -17.67 7.22
CA VAL A 259 12.43 -16.76 6.08
C VAL A 259 11.92 -15.39 6.56
N PHE A 260 10.98 -15.36 7.50
CA PHE A 260 10.52 -14.12 8.13
C PHE A 260 11.69 -13.33 8.74
N LEU A 261 12.58 -13.97 9.48
CA LEU A 261 13.74 -13.31 10.09
C LEU A 261 14.71 -12.74 9.03
N TYR A 262 14.97 -13.48 7.95
CA TYR A 262 15.82 -13.01 6.85
C TYR A 262 15.22 -11.79 6.15
N THR A 263 13.93 -11.83 5.81
CA THR A 263 13.26 -10.70 5.15
C THR A 263 13.26 -9.46 6.04
N PHE A 264 13.07 -9.61 7.36
CA PHE A 264 13.10 -8.49 8.30
C PHE A 264 14.50 -7.93 8.51
N THR A 265 15.55 -8.75 8.43
CA THR A 265 16.94 -8.26 8.48
C THR A 265 17.23 -7.30 7.32
N GLU A 266 16.83 -7.64 6.10
CA GLU A 266 17.04 -6.77 4.95
C GLU A 266 16.10 -5.55 4.97
N ARG A 267 14.88 -5.74 5.46
CA ARG A 267 13.96 -4.61 5.68
C ARG A 267 14.53 -3.59 6.67
N GLU A 268 15.19 -4.05 7.72
CA GLU A 268 15.87 -3.19 8.70
C GLU A 268 16.96 -2.32 8.07
N ARG A 269 17.76 -2.88 7.17
CA ARG A 269 18.76 -2.12 6.41
C ARG A 269 18.10 -1.04 5.54
N LEU A 270 16.97 -1.36 4.92
CA LEU A 270 16.21 -0.42 4.09
C LEU A 270 15.56 0.68 4.94
N LEU A 271 14.97 0.33 6.10
CA LEU A 271 14.42 1.31 7.04
C LEU A 271 15.49 2.28 7.56
N SER A 272 16.71 1.82 7.78
CA SER A 272 17.85 2.69 8.17
C SER A 272 18.19 3.70 7.05
N LEU A 273 18.08 3.31 5.78
CA LEU A 273 18.24 4.24 4.65
C LEU A 273 17.08 5.26 4.59
N MET A 274 15.85 4.81 4.84
CA MET A 274 14.68 5.70 4.91
C MET A 274 14.79 6.69 6.06
N GLU A 275 15.25 6.25 7.23
CA GLU A 275 15.48 7.10 8.41
C GLU A 275 16.51 8.19 8.13
N LYS A 276 17.64 7.86 7.51
CA LYS A 276 18.64 8.85 7.07
C LYS A 276 18.08 9.88 6.11
N LEU A 277 17.18 9.46 5.21
CA LEU A 277 16.55 10.33 4.23
C LEU A 277 15.50 11.24 4.85
N THR A 278 14.61 10.67 5.65
CA THR A 278 13.38 11.33 6.09
C THR A 278 13.42 11.78 7.55
N GLY A 279 14.24 11.15 8.37
CA GLY A 279 14.28 11.33 9.82
C GLY A 279 13.34 10.40 10.59
N ALA A 280 12.58 9.54 9.88
CA ALA A 280 11.66 8.58 10.47
C ALA A 280 11.79 7.20 9.80
N ARG A 281 11.63 6.14 10.58
CA ARG A 281 11.69 4.74 10.11
C ARG A 281 10.39 4.30 9.42
N LEU A 282 9.26 4.72 9.97
CA LEU A 282 7.89 4.51 9.45
C LEU A 282 7.27 5.85 9.08
N THR A 283 6.09 6.12 9.03
CA THR A 283 5.37 7.41 8.84
C THR A 283 6.28 8.58 8.42
N ASN A 284 6.81 8.51 7.22
CA ASN A 284 7.94 9.34 6.76
C ASN A 284 7.53 10.77 6.38
N SER A 285 6.30 10.99 5.87
CA SER A 285 5.76 12.31 5.41
C SER A 285 6.77 13.12 4.58
N TYR A 286 7.49 12.45 3.69
CA TYR A 286 8.64 13.02 2.99
C TYR A 286 8.25 13.80 1.73
N THR A 287 7.34 13.23 0.92
CA THR A 287 6.84 13.89 -0.29
C THR A 287 5.81 14.95 0.08
N ARG A 288 5.93 16.13 -0.49
CA ARG A 288 5.05 17.28 -0.25
C ARG A 288 4.54 17.86 -1.55
N VAL A 289 3.45 18.60 -1.49
CA VAL A 289 2.92 19.30 -2.67
C VAL A 289 4.01 20.24 -3.22
N GLY A 290 4.35 20.05 -4.49
CA GLY A 290 5.38 20.82 -5.17
C GLY A 290 6.83 20.34 -4.97
N GLY A 291 7.06 19.23 -4.26
CA GLY A 291 8.42 18.74 -4.08
C GLY A 291 8.60 17.66 -3.03
N VAL A 292 9.70 17.73 -2.31
CA VAL A 292 10.07 16.88 -1.18
C VAL A 292 10.54 17.72 0.00
N ALA A 293 10.47 17.17 1.21
CA ALA A 293 10.81 17.89 2.45
C ALA A 293 12.27 18.38 2.49
N ARG A 294 13.20 17.59 1.95
CA ARG A 294 14.64 17.90 1.86
C ARG A 294 15.28 17.13 0.73
N ASP A 295 16.44 17.59 0.24
CA ASP A 295 17.24 16.87 -0.75
C ASP A 295 17.93 15.63 -0.10
N LEU A 296 18.48 14.78 -0.94
CA LEU A 296 19.21 13.58 -0.54
C LEU A 296 20.44 13.96 0.28
N PRO A 297 20.69 13.30 1.43
CA PRO A 297 21.90 13.51 2.22
C PRO A 297 23.17 13.14 1.45
N ASN A 298 24.28 13.81 1.76
CA ASN A 298 25.56 13.50 1.17
C ASN A 298 25.96 12.04 1.43
N GLY A 299 26.38 11.33 0.39
CA GLY A 299 26.80 9.92 0.49
C GLY A 299 25.64 8.90 0.51
N TRP A 300 24.40 9.32 0.67
CA TRP A 300 23.22 8.44 0.77
C TRP A 300 23.04 7.55 -0.47
N ILE A 301 23.25 8.08 -1.68
CA ILE A 301 23.18 7.30 -2.93
C ILE A 301 24.22 6.18 -2.95
N ALA A 302 25.42 6.40 -2.41
CA ALA A 302 26.45 5.37 -2.34
C ALA A 302 26.03 4.22 -1.38
N GLU A 303 25.41 4.56 -0.26
CA GLU A 303 24.86 3.56 0.67
C GLU A 303 23.71 2.77 0.03
N LEU A 304 22.79 3.45 -0.68
CA LEU A 304 21.72 2.79 -1.42
C LEU A 304 22.30 1.84 -2.50
N LYS A 305 23.28 2.27 -3.29
CA LYS A 305 23.94 1.42 -4.29
C LYS A 305 24.60 0.19 -3.65
N LYS A 306 25.20 0.33 -2.46
CA LYS A 306 25.74 -0.80 -1.70
C LYS A 306 24.64 -1.78 -1.31
N PHE A 307 23.52 -1.29 -0.76
CA PHE A 307 22.36 -2.14 -0.47
C PHE A 307 21.87 -2.88 -1.71
N LEU A 308 21.70 -2.19 -2.85
CA LEU A 308 21.24 -2.77 -4.11
C LEU A 308 22.23 -3.80 -4.72
N GLY A 309 23.50 -3.78 -4.31
CA GLY A 309 24.49 -4.80 -4.68
C GLY A 309 24.35 -6.08 -3.88
N ASP A 310 23.96 -5.99 -2.61
CA ASP A 310 23.84 -7.14 -1.70
C ASP A 310 22.45 -7.78 -1.74
N PHE A 311 21.40 -6.99 -1.85
CA PHE A 311 19.99 -7.40 -1.73
C PHE A 311 19.59 -8.57 -2.67
N PRO A 312 20.02 -8.66 -3.95
CA PRO A 312 19.70 -9.80 -4.80
C PRO A 312 20.16 -11.15 -4.26
N LYS A 313 21.26 -11.19 -3.50
CA LYS A 313 21.77 -12.41 -2.89
C LYS A 313 20.80 -12.98 -1.86
N MET A 314 20.15 -12.08 -1.08
CA MET A 314 19.12 -12.47 -0.13
C MET A 314 17.87 -12.98 -0.84
N ILE A 315 17.44 -12.33 -1.92
CA ILE A 315 16.32 -12.84 -2.73
C ILE A 315 16.60 -14.26 -3.21
N ASP A 316 17.81 -14.52 -3.71
CA ASP A 316 18.22 -15.84 -4.18
C ASP A 316 18.33 -16.87 -3.03
N GLU A 317 18.64 -16.41 -1.80
CA GLU A 317 18.63 -17.27 -0.61
C GLU A 317 17.21 -17.64 -0.20
N VAL A 318 16.29 -16.68 -0.15
CA VAL A 318 14.87 -16.94 0.11
C VAL A 318 14.28 -17.86 -0.97
N ASP A 319 14.64 -17.65 -2.23
CA ASP A 319 14.21 -18.51 -3.34
C ASP A 319 14.65 -19.98 -3.12
N ARG A 320 15.87 -20.21 -2.66
CA ARG A 320 16.36 -21.56 -2.33
C ARG A 320 15.66 -22.18 -1.12
N LEU A 321 15.36 -21.39 -0.11
CA LEU A 321 14.74 -21.87 1.13
C LEU A 321 13.25 -22.15 0.98
N LEU A 322 12.52 -21.33 0.23
CA LEU A 322 11.06 -21.31 0.21
C LEU A 322 10.47 -21.81 -1.10
N THR A 323 10.91 -21.25 -2.25
CA THR A 323 10.28 -21.52 -3.56
C THR A 323 10.29 -22.99 -3.93
N ARG A 324 11.39 -23.72 -3.60
CA ARG A 324 11.52 -25.16 -3.89
C ARG A 324 11.19 -26.06 -2.71
N ASN A 325 10.72 -25.50 -1.62
CA ASN A 325 10.30 -26.27 -0.47
C ASN A 325 9.00 -27.00 -0.78
N ARG A 326 8.98 -28.34 -0.68
CA ARG A 326 7.83 -29.16 -1.01
C ARG A 326 6.61 -28.79 -0.18
N ILE A 327 6.76 -28.59 1.13
CA ILE A 327 5.65 -28.24 2.01
C ILE A 327 5.04 -26.90 1.59
N PHE A 328 5.88 -25.90 1.28
CA PHE A 328 5.42 -24.60 0.81
C PHE A 328 4.70 -24.71 -0.54
N MET A 329 5.21 -25.51 -1.46
CA MET A 329 4.58 -25.76 -2.76
C MET A 329 3.22 -26.43 -2.59
N ASP A 330 3.15 -27.52 -1.82
CA ASP A 330 1.93 -28.30 -1.60
C ASP A 330 0.83 -27.46 -0.90
N ARG A 331 1.23 -26.47 -0.07
CA ARG A 331 0.30 -25.57 0.63
C ARG A 331 -0.17 -24.36 -0.20
N ASN A 332 0.45 -24.09 -1.35
CA ASN A 332 0.16 -22.89 -2.14
C ASN A 332 -0.24 -23.20 -3.59
N GLN A 333 0.20 -24.30 -4.17
CA GLN A 333 -0.14 -24.65 -5.54
C GLN A 333 -1.57 -25.19 -5.63
N GLY A 334 -2.36 -24.60 -6.52
CA GLY A 334 -3.78 -24.94 -6.68
C GLY A 334 -4.69 -24.46 -5.55
N VAL A 335 -4.15 -23.74 -4.54
CA VAL A 335 -4.92 -23.18 -3.42
C VAL A 335 -5.26 -21.72 -3.72
N GLY A 336 -6.52 -21.34 -3.47
CA GLY A 336 -6.99 -19.96 -3.64
C GLY A 336 -6.82 -19.46 -5.07
N VAL A 337 -7.24 -20.25 -6.05
CA VAL A 337 -7.16 -19.92 -7.47
C VAL A 337 -8.14 -18.80 -7.79
N LEU A 338 -7.63 -17.69 -8.35
CA LEU A 338 -8.40 -16.55 -8.81
C LEU A 338 -8.34 -16.48 -10.33
N PRO A 339 -9.38 -16.87 -11.07
CA PRO A 339 -9.44 -16.74 -12.51
C PRO A 339 -9.35 -15.27 -12.95
N LYS A 340 -8.81 -15.05 -14.14
CA LYS A 340 -8.60 -13.72 -14.71
C LYS A 340 -9.87 -12.88 -14.78
N GLU A 341 -10.95 -13.47 -15.25
CA GLU A 341 -12.26 -12.81 -15.42
C GLU A 341 -12.82 -12.37 -14.06
N VAL A 342 -12.78 -13.27 -13.09
CA VAL A 342 -13.24 -13.01 -11.71
C VAL A 342 -12.39 -11.93 -11.03
N ALA A 343 -11.07 -11.96 -11.24
CA ALA A 343 -10.17 -10.92 -10.71
C ALA A 343 -10.52 -9.52 -11.23
N ILE A 344 -10.88 -9.42 -12.52
CA ILE A 344 -11.30 -8.16 -13.15
C ILE A 344 -12.65 -7.70 -12.60
N ASP A 345 -13.62 -8.60 -12.46
CA ASP A 345 -14.98 -8.30 -11.97
C ASP A 345 -14.94 -7.76 -10.52
N PHE A 346 -14.07 -8.30 -9.66
CA PHE A 346 -13.86 -7.78 -8.30
C PHE A 346 -13.02 -6.50 -8.25
N GLY A 347 -12.48 -6.03 -9.39
CA GLY A 347 -11.59 -4.87 -9.44
C GLY A 347 -10.26 -5.10 -8.72
N VAL A 348 -9.79 -6.34 -8.68
CA VAL A 348 -8.48 -6.71 -8.12
C VAL A 348 -7.37 -6.05 -8.94
N THR A 349 -6.32 -5.57 -8.28
CA THR A 349 -5.19 -4.91 -8.94
C THR A 349 -3.86 -5.34 -8.33
N GLY A 350 -2.76 -4.91 -8.96
CA GLY A 350 -1.41 -5.16 -8.47
C GLY A 350 -0.95 -6.61 -8.63
N PRO A 351 -0.08 -7.09 -7.72
CA PRO A 351 0.47 -8.45 -7.78
C PRO A 351 -0.59 -9.54 -7.81
N ASN A 352 -1.74 -9.33 -7.16
CA ASN A 352 -2.84 -10.29 -7.14
C ASN A 352 -3.48 -10.46 -8.53
N LEU A 353 -3.70 -9.36 -9.26
CA LEU A 353 -4.19 -9.39 -10.63
C LEU A 353 -3.15 -9.98 -11.59
N ARG A 354 -1.88 -9.58 -11.44
CA ARG A 354 -0.78 -10.12 -12.24
C ARG A 354 -0.57 -11.62 -12.01
N GLY A 355 -0.77 -12.10 -10.77
CA GLY A 355 -0.80 -13.52 -10.45
C GLY A 355 -1.85 -14.30 -11.27
N SER A 356 -2.99 -13.69 -11.55
CA SER A 356 -4.07 -14.25 -12.38
C SER A 356 -3.84 -14.15 -13.90
N GLY A 357 -2.67 -13.73 -14.36
CA GLY A 357 -2.32 -13.72 -15.78
C GLY A 357 -2.66 -12.43 -16.53
N VAL A 358 -3.00 -11.34 -15.84
CA VAL A 358 -3.28 -10.04 -16.46
C VAL A 358 -2.05 -9.15 -16.41
N GLU A 359 -1.55 -8.74 -17.57
CA GLU A 359 -0.41 -7.82 -17.68
C GLU A 359 -0.91 -6.37 -17.55
N PHE A 360 -1.18 -5.96 -16.31
CA PHE A 360 -1.59 -4.61 -16.00
C PHE A 360 -0.71 -4.01 -14.89
N ASP A 361 -0.05 -2.90 -15.21
CA ASP A 361 0.79 -2.14 -14.29
C ASP A 361 0.75 -0.65 -14.68
N LEU A 362 0.29 0.20 -13.78
CA LEU A 362 0.14 1.63 -14.04
C LEU A 362 1.47 2.31 -14.38
N ARG A 363 2.59 1.79 -13.90
CA ARG A 363 3.93 2.31 -14.24
C ARG A 363 4.26 2.14 -15.74
N LYS A 364 3.62 1.18 -16.42
CA LYS A 364 3.75 0.90 -17.86
C LYS A 364 2.57 1.41 -18.67
N ASN A 365 1.34 1.11 -18.23
CA ASN A 365 0.13 1.42 -18.97
C ASN A 365 -0.23 2.92 -18.92
N HIS A 366 -0.02 3.56 -17.76
CA HIS A 366 -0.26 4.98 -17.53
C HIS A 366 0.92 5.60 -16.79
N PRO A 367 2.11 5.72 -17.43
CA PRO A 367 3.32 6.13 -16.76
C PRO A 367 3.18 7.53 -16.14
N TYR A 368 3.54 7.62 -14.88
CA TYR A 368 3.60 8.85 -14.10
C TYR A 368 5.04 9.12 -13.64
N LEU A 369 5.35 10.34 -13.21
CA LEU A 369 6.72 10.78 -12.91
C LEU A 369 7.65 10.47 -14.10
N CYS A 370 8.80 9.88 -13.81
CA CYS A 370 9.79 9.50 -14.82
C CYS A 370 9.87 7.98 -15.07
N TYR A 371 8.80 7.19 -14.76
CA TYR A 371 8.82 5.74 -14.98
C TYR A 371 9.05 5.33 -16.45
N LYS A 372 8.66 6.17 -17.41
CA LYS A 372 8.93 5.95 -18.84
C LYS A 372 10.42 5.89 -19.20
N ASP A 373 11.30 6.46 -18.34
CA ASP A 373 12.74 6.54 -18.58
C ASP A 373 13.48 5.27 -18.11
N PHE A 374 12.75 4.33 -17.48
CA PHE A 374 13.31 3.10 -16.91
C PHE A 374 12.89 1.86 -17.67
N GLU A 375 13.83 0.95 -17.80
CA GLU A 375 13.58 -0.39 -18.36
C GLU A 375 13.34 -1.37 -17.22
N PHE A 376 12.16 -1.99 -17.22
CA PHE A 376 11.79 -3.08 -16.34
C PHE A 376 10.71 -3.93 -17.00
N ASP A 377 10.52 -5.13 -16.51
CA ASP A 377 9.51 -6.05 -17.00
C ASP A 377 8.37 -6.19 -15.99
N VAL A 378 7.16 -6.50 -16.47
CA VAL A 378 6.00 -6.75 -15.61
C VAL A 378 5.86 -8.26 -15.43
N PRO A 379 6.10 -8.79 -14.22
CA PRO A 379 5.95 -10.21 -13.98
C PRO A 379 4.47 -10.62 -13.98
N VAL A 380 4.16 -11.74 -14.63
CA VAL A 380 2.79 -12.24 -14.78
C VAL A 380 2.77 -13.73 -14.45
N GLY A 381 1.85 -14.14 -13.58
CA GLY A 381 1.57 -15.53 -13.26
C GLY A 381 0.76 -16.24 -14.35
N THR A 382 0.47 -17.50 -14.15
CA THR A 382 -0.27 -18.34 -15.13
C THR A 382 -1.48 -19.03 -14.54
N LYS A 383 -1.41 -19.46 -13.27
CA LYS A 383 -2.42 -20.28 -12.61
C LYS A 383 -3.39 -19.47 -11.73
N GLY A 384 -2.96 -18.29 -11.27
CA GLY A 384 -3.74 -17.44 -10.38
C GLY A 384 -3.85 -17.98 -8.94
N ASP A 385 -3.02 -18.92 -8.53
CA ASP A 385 -2.99 -19.48 -7.18
C ASP A 385 -2.12 -18.67 -6.20
N CYS A 386 -2.09 -19.09 -4.93
CA CYS A 386 -1.26 -18.45 -3.91
C CYS A 386 0.23 -18.47 -4.28
N TYR A 387 0.67 -19.54 -4.95
CA TYR A 387 2.06 -19.71 -5.36
C TYR A 387 2.46 -18.72 -6.46
N ASP A 388 1.62 -18.50 -7.46
CA ASP A 388 1.87 -17.51 -8.52
C ASP A 388 1.91 -16.09 -7.96
N ARG A 389 1.01 -15.75 -7.01
CA ARG A 389 1.05 -14.44 -6.31
C ARG A 389 2.36 -14.24 -5.55
N TYR A 390 2.88 -15.30 -4.92
CA TYR A 390 4.20 -15.29 -4.28
C TYR A 390 5.33 -15.04 -5.30
N LEU A 391 5.36 -15.80 -6.39
CA LEU A 391 6.40 -15.67 -7.43
C LEU A 391 6.40 -14.29 -8.09
N VAL A 392 5.23 -13.71 -8.34
CA VAL A 392 5.10 -12.35 -8.87
C VAL A 392 5.76 -11.34 -7.95
N ARG A 393 5.52 -11.41 -6.63
CA ARG A 393 6.14 -10.48 -5.67
C ARG A 393 7.66 -10.66 -5.57
N MET A 394 8.15 -11.89 -5.66
CA MET A 394 9.59 -12.16 -5.70
C MET A 394 10.25 -11.49 -6.92
N GLU A 395 9.63 -11.61 -8.09
CA GLU A 395 10.16 -11.00 -9.30
C GLU A 395 9.98 -9.47 -9.30
N GLU A 396 8.89 -8.94 -8.76
CA GLU A 396 8.72 -7.49 -8.60
C GLU A 396 9.85 -6.86 -7.77
N MET A 397 10.33 -7.52 -6.72
CA MET A 397 11.49 -7.02 -5.96
C MET A 397 12.75 -6.96 -6.84
N ARG A 398 12.98 -7.95 -7.71
CA ARG A 398 14.11 -7.93 -8.67
C ARG A 398 13.98 -6.77 -9.66
N GLN A 399 12.77 -6.54 -10.17
CA GLN A 399 12.50 -5.43 -11.09
C GLN A 399 12.63 -4.06 -10.38
N SER A 400 12.19 -3.94 -9.12
CA SER A 400 12.39 -2.73 -8.32
C SER A 400 13.88 -2.42 -8.11
N VAL A 401 14.71 -3.43 -7.86
CA VAL A 401 16.18 -3.25 -7.81
C VAL A 401 16.74 -2.75 -9.15
N ARG A 402 16.21 -3.25 -10.27
CA ARG A 402 16.63 -2.80 -11.61
C ARG A 402 16.26 -1.33 -11.84
N ILE A 403 15.05 -0.91 -11.45
CA ILE A 403 14.62 0.49 -11.53
C ILE A 403 15.49 1.37 -10.63
N LEU A 404 15.72 0.97 -9.37
CA LEU A 404 16.52 1.74 -8.41
C LEU A 404 17.95 1.95 -8.88
N LYS A 405 18.60 0.93 -9.46
CA LYS A 405 19.94 1.07 -10.04
C LYS A 405 19.96 2.13 -11.15
N GLN A 406 19.02 2.04 -12.09
CA GLN A 406 18.90 3.02 -13.18
C GLN A 406 18.59 4.43 -12.66
N ALA A 407 17.71 4.55 -11.66
CA ALA A 407 17.35 5.83 -11.07
C ALA A 407 18.55 6.49 -10.36
N CYS A 408 19.36 5.71 -9.64
CA CYS A 408 20.58 6.20 -9.00
C CYS A 408 21.66 6.62 -10.00
N ASP A 409 21.72 5.98 -11.18
CA ASP A 409 22.71 6.30 -12.21
C ASP A 409 22.29 7.51 -13.06
N LYS A 410 20.99 7.66 -13.32
CA LYS A 410 20.43 8.75 -14.15
C LYS A 410 19.97 9.97 -13.33
N LEU A 411 20.19 10.01 -12.00
CA LEU A 411 19.70 11.09 -11.13
C LEU A 411 20.23 12.47 -11.57
N PRO A 412 19.37 13.40 -12.04
CA PRO A 412 19.82 14.71 -12.45
C PRO A 412 20.18 15.61 -11.25
N GLY A 413 21.00 16.63 -11.47
CA GLY A 413 21.21 17.74 -10.54
C GLY A 413 20.05 18.73 -10.58
N GLY A 414 20.07 19.71 -9.69
CA GLY A 414 19.12 20.82 -9.69
C GLY A 414 18.21 20.87 -8.45
N PRO A 415 17.19 21.75 -8.46
CA PRO A 415 16.29 21.93 -7.34
C PRO A 415 15.38 20.70 -7.13
N VAL A 416 14.93 20.50 -5.89
CA VAL A 416 14.02 19.41 -5.50
C VAL A 416 12.58 19.90 -5.30
N ASN A 417 12.36 21.21 -5.24
CA ASN A 417 11.06 21.83 -5.07
C ASN A 417 10.74 22.74 -6.26
N ALA A 418 9.46 22.84 -6.59
CA ALA A 418 8.97 23.74 -7.61
C ALA A 418 9.22 25.20 -7.20
N PRO A 419 9.42 26.13 -8.15
CA PRO A 419 9.67 27.54 -7.83
C PRO A 419 8.39 28.31 -7.44
N ASP A 420 7.28 27.61 -7.21
CA ASP A 420 5.99 28.21 -6.87
C ASP A 420 5.91 28.58 -5.39
N LEU A 421 5.91 29.89 -5.10
CA LEU A 421 5.82 30.42 -3.75
C LEU A 421 4.45 30.24 -3.09
N LYS A 422 3.39 29.96 -3.86
CA LYS A 422 2.05 29.77 -3.32
C LYS A 422 1.80 28.35 -2.78
N SER A 423 2.59 27.39 -3.23
CA SER A 423 2.39 25.96 -2.91
C SER A 423 3.53 25.39 -2.10
N VAL A 424 4.73 25.94 -2.22
CA VAL A 424 5.95 25.40 -1.62
C VAL A 424 6.45 26.32 -0.50
N LEU A 425 6.72 25.72 0.65
CA LEU A 425 7.29 26.44 1.79
C LEU A 425 8.65 27.05 1.42
N PRO A 426 8.86 28.35 1.67
CA PRO A 426 10.12 29.01 1.39
C PRO A 426 11.24 28.49 2.31
N PRO A 427 12.52 28.57 1.87
CA PRO A 427 13.66 28.16 2.70
C PRO A 427 13.71 28.92 4.03
N LYS A 428 13.99 28.21 5.13
CA LYS A 428 13.99 28.77 6.49
C LYS A 428 14.86 30.04 6.63
N GLU A 429 16.01 30.05 5.98
CA GLU A 429 16.91 31.21 6.00
C GLU A 429 16.26 32.46 5.38
N GLN A 430 15.49 32.29 4.31
CA GLN A 430 14.76 33.37 3.68
C GLN A 430 13.58 33.85 4.51
N VAL A 431 12.85 32.90 5.17
CA VAL A 431 11.76 33.21 6.09
C VAL A 431 12.24 34.11 7.25
N LEU A 432 13.47 33.88 7.73
CA LEU A 432 14.05 34.64 8.84
C LEU A 432 14.60 36.01 8.44
N THR A 433 14.82 36.26 7.14
CA THR A 433 15.50 37.47 6.65
C THR A 433 14.65 38.33 5.73
N LYS A 434 13.57 37.79 5.12
CA LYS A 434 12.72 38.49 4.15
C LYS A 434 11.27 38.49 4.58
N MET A 435 10.65 39.67 4.66
CA MET A 435 9.25 39.86 5.08
C MET A 435 8.27 39.07 4.17
N GLU A 436 8.44 39.16 2.85
CA GLU A 436 7.57 38.50 1.89
C GLU A 436 7.58 36.96 2.08
N GLN A 437 8.75 36.41 2.34
CA GLN A 437 8.90 34.96 2.56
C GLN A 437 8.27 34.52 3.91
N LEU A 438 8.32 35.38 4.92
CA LEU A 438 7.64 35.15 6.18
C LEU A 438 6.11 35.14 5.98
N ILE A 439 5.57 36.08 5.21
CA ILE A 439 4.14 36.16 4.89
C ILE A 439 3.70 34.91 4.11
N HIS A 440 4.44 34.51 3.07
CA HIS A 440 4.14 33.29 2.31
C HIS A 440 4.18 32.05 3.19
N HIS A 441 5.19 31.94 4.05
CA HIS A 441 5.28 30.82 5.00
C HIS A 441 4.05 30.78 5.92
N PHE A 442 3.65 31.92 6.47
CA PHE A 442 2.49 32.03 7.35
C PHE A 442 1.20 31.60 6.63
N MET A 443 0.95 32.11 5.43
CA MET A 443 -0.24 31.77 4.63
C MET A 443 -0.30 30.27 4.31
N ILE A 444 0.78 29.68 3.83
CA ILE A 444 0.80 28.24 3.49
C ILE A 444 0.58 27.36 4.73
N VAL A 445 1.09 27.75 5.89
CA VAL A 445 0.96 26.97 7.12
C VAL A 445 -0.45 27.09 7.71
N THR A 446 -1.07 28.27 7.65
CA THR A 446 -2.40 28.52 8.26
C THR A 446 -3.55 28.15 7.32
N GLU A 447 -3.47 28.54 6.06
CA GLU A 447 -4.56 28.40 5.07
C GLU A 447 -4.35 27.19 4.13
N GLY A 448 -3.10 26.72 4.01
CA GLY A 448 -2.72 25.67 3.04
C GLY A 448 -2.42 26.23 1.65
N PRO A 449 -2.06 25.35 0.68
CA PRO A 449 -1.89 25.75 -0.71
C PRO A 449 -3.23 26.12 -1.33
N ASP A 450 -3.30 27.20 -2.09
CA ASP A 450 -4.51 27.63 -2.79
C ASP A 450 -4.76 26.74 -4.02
N VAL A 451 -5.65 25.77 -3.87
CA VAL A 451 -6.01 24.81 -4.91
C VAL A 451 -7.22 25.32 -5.69
N PRO A 452 -7.17 25.42 -7.03
CA PRO A 452 -8.28 25.93 -7.82
C PRO A 452 -9.52 25.00 -7.71
N PRO A 453 -10.73 25.55 -7.95
CA PRO A 453 -11.93 24.72 -8.01
C PRO A 453 -11.85 23.74 -9.18
N GLY A 454 -12.30 22.52 -8.94
CA GLY A 454 -12.27 21.42 -9.92
C GLY A 454 -12.27 20.06 -9.25
N GLU A 455 -12.20 19.03 -10.08
CA GLU A 455 -12.12 17.65 -9.61
C GLU A 455 -11.03 16.88 -10.36
N VAL A 456 -10.47 15.90 -9.70
CA VAL A 456 -9.41 15.05 -10.27
C VAL A 456 -9.51 13.64 -9.71
N TYR A 457 -9.29 12.66 -10.57
CA TYR A 457 -8.89 11.32 -10.17
C TYR A 457 -7.45 11.08 -10.63
N PHE A 458 -6.66 10.57 -9.72
CA PHE A 458 -5.30 10.13 -10.02
C PHE A 458 -5.01 8.84 -9.25
N SER A 459 -4.38 7.90 -9.92
CA SER A 459 -3.96 6.63 -9.33
C SER A 459 -2.49 6.34 -9.60
N ALA A 460 -1.86 5.66 -8.66
CA ALA A 460 -0.48 5.20 -8.74
C ALA A 460 -0.39 3.70 -8.41
N GLU A 461 0.63 3.05 -8.95
CA GLU A 461 0.91 1.64 -8.67
C GLU A 461 1.66 1.51 -7.35
N ASN A 462 0.94 1.25 -6.28
CA ASN A 462 1.49 0.93 -4.97
C ASN A 462 1.86 -0.56 -4.87
N PRO A 463 2.61 -1.00 -3.84
CA PRO A 463 3.01 -2.40 -3.68
C PRO A 463 1.84 -3.39 -3.71
N LYS A 464 0.68 -2.99 -3.23
CA LYS A 464 -0.53 -3.83 -3.14
C LYS A 464 -1.46 -3.69 -4.34
N GLY A 465 -1.19 -2.72 -5.23
CA GLY A 465 -1.95 -2.43 -6.43
C GLY A 465 -2.25 -0.95 -6.61
N GLU A 466 -3.31 -0.65 -7.35
CA GLU A 466 -3.72 0.70 -7.65
C GLU A 466 -4.25 1.43 -6.41
N LEU A 467 -3.51 2.42 -5.92
CA LEU A 467 -4.00 3.41 -4.95
C LEU A 467 -4.45 4.66 -5.68
N GLY A 468 -5.73 5.02 -5.56
CA GLY A 468 -6.33 6.16 -6.23
C GLY A 468 -6.91 7.20 -5.27
N PHE A 469 -6.76 8.47 -5.63
CA PHE A 469 -7.37 9.59 -4.93
C PHE A 469 -8.30 10.35 -5.87
N TYR A 470 -9.57 10.43 -5.51
CA TYR A 470 -10.52 11.33 -6.15
C TYR A 470 -10.75 12.52 -5.22
N ILE A 471 -10.42 13.70 -5.72
CA ILE A 471 -10.43 14.96 -4.95
C ILE A 471 -11.33 15.96 -5.66
N VAL A 472 -12.25 16.55 -4.90
CA VAL A 472 -13.07 17.68 -5.33
C VAL A 472 -12.66 18.92 -4.55
N SER A 473 -12.30 19.98 -5.24
CA SER A 473 -11.99 21.30 -4.67
C SER A 473 -13.04 22.33 -5.07
N LYS A 474 -13.42 23.18 -4.14
CA LYS A 474 -14.23 24.40 -4.39
C LYS A 474 -13.38 25.67 -4.36
N GLY A 475 -12.07 25.52 -4.33
CA GLY A 475 -11.10 26.59 -4.11
C GLY A 475 -10.60 26.63 -2.66
N GLY A 476 -9.42 27.22 -2.44
CA GLY A 476 -8.79 27.32 -1.13
C GLY A 476 -7.96 26.12 -0.71
N GLY A 477 -7.48 26.13 0.53
CA GLY A 477 -6.49 25.19 1.04
C GLY A 477 -7.03 23.86 1.58
N VAL A 478 -8.36 23.65 1.58
CA VAL A 478 -9.03 22.47 2.15
C VAL A 478 -9.86 21.78 1.07
N PRO A 479 -9.74 20.46 0.88
CA PRO A 479 -10.57 19.74 -0.09
C PRO A 479 -12.04 19.71 0.34
N TRP A 480 -12.96 19.89 -0.64
CA TRP A 480 -14.39 19.76 -0.40
C TRP A 480 -14.82 18.33 -0.15
N ARG A 481 -14.26 17.39 -0.94
CA ARG A 481 -14.51 15.95 -0.82
C ARG A 481 -13.26 15.18 -1.26
N MET A 482 -12.98 14.12 -0.52
CA MET A 482 -11.95 13.16 -0.90
C MET A 482 -12.50 11.75 -0.85
N LYS A 483 -12.18 10.95 -1.86
CA LYS A 483 -12.44 9.51 -1.89
C LYS A 483 -11.14 8.77 -2.16
N ILE A 484 -10.87 7.73 -1.38
CA ILE A 484 -9.68 6.90 -1.49
C ILE A 484 -10.07 5.54 -2.07
N ARG A 485 -9.53 5.19 -3.22
CA ARG A 485 -9.61 3.85 -3.79
C ARG A 485 -8.44 3.05 -3.23
N SER A 486 -8.76 2.11 -2.36
CA SER A 486 -7.78 1.24 -1.71
C SER A 486 -7.66 -0.08 -2.47
N PRO A 487 -6.45 -0.49 -2.91
CA PRO A 487 -6.27 -1.80 -3.53
C PRO A 487 -6.57 -2.96 -2.58
N PRO A 488 -6.13 -2.99 -1.29
CA PRO A 488 -6.45 -4.07 -0.37
C PRO A 488 -7.95 -4.28 -0.16
N PHE A 489 -8.76 -3.22 -0.16
CA PHE A 489 -10.22 -3.34 -0.03
C PHE A 489 -10.84 -4.10 -1.20
N CYS A 490 -10.43 -3.78 -2.43
CA CYS A 490 -10.89 -4.50 -3.62
C CYS A 490 -10.37 -5.94 -3.66
N ASN A 491 -9.10 -6.15 -3.29
CA ASN A 491 -8.50 -7.48 -3.25
C ASN A 491 -9.19 -8.37 -2.21
N LEU A 492 -9.56 -7.80 -1.04
CA LEU A 492 -10.25 -8.51 0.03
C LEU A 492 -11.70 -8.84 -0.34
N SER A 493 -12.34 -8.08 -1.22
CA SER A 493 -13.70 -8.38 -1.69
C SER A 493 -13.80 -9.72 -2.44
N ALA A 494 -12.69 -10.21 -3.00
CA ALA A 494 -12.62 -11.54 -3.63
C ALA A 494 -12.48 -12.70 -2.63
N LEU A 495 -12.26 -12.41 -1.33
CA LEU A 495 -12.01 -13.44 -0.31
C LEU A 495 -13.14 -14.48 -0.19
N PRO A 496 -14.43 -14.12 -0.21
CA PRO A 496 -15.50 -15.11 -0.17
C PRO A 496 -15.43 -16.14 -1.31
N TYR A 497 -15.03 -15.68 -2.50
CA TYR A 497 -14.84 -16.57 -3.65
C TYR A 497 -13.62 -17.49 -3.44
N LEU A 498 -12.52 -16.94 -2.94
CA LEU A 498 -11.26 -17.68 -2.76
C LEU A 498 -11.32 -18.74 -1.66
N LEU A 499 -12.15 -18.55 -0.62
CA LEU A 499 -12.24 -19.45 0.52
C LEU A 499 -13.25 -20.58 0.32
N LYS A 500 -14.25 -20.39 -0.54
CA LYS A 500 -15.32 -21.38 -0.72
C LYS A 500 -14.76 -22.72 -1.22
N GLY A 501 -15.07 -23.81 -0.51
CA GLY A 501 -14.66 -25.17 -0.84
C GLY A 501 -13.23 -25.54 -0.41
N HIS A 502 -12.50 -24.62 0.20
CA HIS A 502 -11.18 -24.89 0.80
C HIS A 502 -11.30 -25.32 2.26
N MET A 503 -10.25 -25.94 2.77
CA MET A 503 -10.17 -26.32 4.18
C MET A 503 -9.81 -25.10 5.05
N ILE A 504 -10.21 -25.15 6.32
CA ILE A 504 -9.88 -24.10 7.30
C ILE A 504 -8.35 -23.84 7.39
N GLY A 505 -7.54 -24.89 7.20
CA GLY A 505 -6.08 -24.76 7.17
C GLY A 505 -5.54 -23.95 6.00
N ASP A 506 -6.26 -23.86 4.88
CA ASP A 506 -5.82 -23.11 3.69
C ASP A 506 -6.10 -21.60 3.80
N ILE A 507 -6.95 -21.21 4.76
CA ILE A 507 -7.29 -19.81 4.98
C ILE A 507 -6.05 -18.96 5.22
N ALA A 508 -5.08 -19.46 6.00
CA ALA A 508 -3.84 -18.75 6.29
C ALA A 508 -3.02 -18.50 5.02
N ALA A 509 -2.90 -19.51 4.14
CA ALA A 509 -2.19 -19.38 2.87
C ALA A 509 -2.87 -18.36 1.92
N ILE A 510 -4.20 -18.43 1.82
CA ILE A 510 -5.01 -17.54 0.97
C ILE A 510 -4.89 -16.10 1.47
N LEU A 511 -5.10 -15.84 2.77
CA LEU A 511 -5.01 -14.52 3.36
C LEU A 511 -3.59 -13.94 3.21
N GLY A 512 -2.56 -14.71 3.57
CA GLY A 512 -1.16 -14.29 3.41
C GLY A 512 -0.81 -13.95 1.98
N SER A 513 -1.36 -14.69 0.99
CA SER A 513 -1.12 -14.43 -0.43
C SER A 513 -1.77 -13.15 -0.95
N LEU A 514 -2.89 -12.69 -0.36
CA LEU A 514 -3.55 -11.43 -0.74
C LEU A 514 -2.76 -10.20 -0.30
N ASP A 515 -1.98 -10.31 0.79
CA ASP A 515 -1.13 -9.24 1.33
C ASP A 515 -1.91 -7.94 1.56
N PHE A 516 -3.02 -8.01 2.27
CA PHE A 516 -3.85 -6.85 2.60
C PHE A 516 -3.33 -6.14 3.85
N VAL A 517 -3.58 -4.82 3.93
CA VAL A 517 -3.30 -3.99 5.11
C VAL A 517 -4.60 -3.33 5.56
N MET A 518 -4.99 -3.57 6.83
CA MET A 518 -6.28 -3.09 7.33
C MET A 518 -6.37 -1.57 7.42
N GLY A 519 -5.25 -0.87 7.66
CA GLY A 519 -5.23 0.60 7.66
C GLY A 519 -5.69 1.22 6.34
N GLU A 520 -5.40 0.57 5.22
CA GLU A 520 -5.83 1.00 3.89
C GLU A 520 -7.21 0.43 3.51
N CYS A 521 -7.56 -0.76 3.99
CA CYS A 521 -8.89 -1.33 3.80
C CYS A 521 -9.97 -0.47 4.45
N ASP A 522 -9.77 -0.10 5.71
CA ASP A 522 -10.78 0.55 6.52
C ASP A 522 -10.81 2.09 6.37
N ARG A 523 -9.69 2.73 6.03
CA ARG A 523 -9.50 4.18 5.75
C ARG A 523 -9.93 5.11 6.86
#